data_d71ce68554b1347b286c4c2a4b87ab76
#
_entry.id   d71ce68554b1347b286c4c2a4b87ab76
#
_cell.length_a   1.000
_cell.length_b   1.000
_cell.length_c   1.000
_cell.angle_alpha   90.00
_cell.angle_beta   90.00
_cell.angle_gamma   90.00
#
_symmetry.space_group_name_H-M   'P 1'
#
loop_
_entity.id
_entity.type
_entity.pdbx_description
1 polymer ?
#
loop_
_entity_poly.entity_id
_entity_poly.type
_entity_poly.pdbx_seq_one_letter_code
_entity_poly.pdbx_strand_id
1 'polypeptide(L)'
;ENDNVFYFTTCGWMMWNWLVSVLASKASIVLFDGSPMYKKNDLLLKIAEKEKITLFGVSAKYIDTLIKLKVSTKYKLSNLRTICSTGSPLSKQGFEYVYKNIKNNVHLSSISGGTDIISCFVLGNLYEPVISGEIQNKGLGLDIDIFDDQGKSVKNNKGELVCKNPFPSMPLKFWNDKKNIKYKEAYFNKFLNNWHHGDYAEIKKSGGFIIHGRSDTTLNPGGVRIGTAEIYTEVDKFIEIKESIVVGQAWDNDIRIILFIVSNSKFELNNELFKKIKLEIRKNVSPRHVPAKIILVKDIPRTKNGKIVELAVKNIIDG
;
A
#
# COMPACT_ATOMS: atom_id res chain seq x y z
N GLU A 1 2.11 6.28 27.77
CA GLU A 1 1.46 5.57 28.88
C GLU A 1 -0.06 5.55 28.67
N ASN A 2 -0.73 4.50 29.07
CA ASN A 2 -2.18 4.31 28.92
C ASN A 2 -2.70 4.08 27.48
N ASP A 3 -1.84 3.85 26.50
CA ASP A 3 -2.25 3.46 25.16
C ASP A 3 -2.35 1.94 25.04
N ASN A 4 -3.40 1.48 24.37
CA ASN A 4 -3.55 0.10 23.92
C ASN A 4 -3.38 0.07 22.41
N VAL A 5 -2.28 -0.48 21.96
CA VAL A 5 -1.91 -0.50 20.54
C VAL A 5 -2.15 -1.87 19.95
N PHE A 6 -2.86 -1.89 18.84
CA PHE A 6 -3.12 -3.09 18.06
C PHE A 6 -2.64 -2.89 16.62
N TYR A 7 -1.94 -3.87 16.09
CA TYR A 7 -1.66 -3.94 14.66
C TYR A 7 -1.92 -5.36 14.17
N PHE A 8 -2.84 -5.51 13.20
CA PHE A 8 -3.07 -6.80 12.57
C PHE A 8 -1.88 -7.16 11.69
N THR A 9 -1.02 -8.03 12.19
CA THR A 9 0.26 -8.40 11.57
C THR A 9 0.61 -9.85 11.88
N THR A 10 1.64 -10.35 11.24
CA THR A 10 2.30 -11.64 11.54
C THR A 10 3.73 -11.38 12.01
N CYS A 11 4.34 -12.33 12.73
CA CYS A 11 5.74 -12.22 13.17
C CYS A 11 6.73 -12.09 11.99
N GLY A 12 6.35 -12.50 10.79
CA GLY A 12 7.16 -12.39 9.59
C GLY A 12 7.01 -11.07 8.82
N TRP A 13 6.17 -10.15 9.28
CA TRP A 13 6.01 -8.84 8.67
C TRP A 13 6.62 -7.74 9.53
N MET A 14 7.21 -6.71 8.91
CA MET A 14 7.89 -5.60 9.59
C MET A 14 7.02 -4.95 10.67
N MET A 15 5.71 -4.89 10.46
CA MET A 15 4.80 -4.27 11.43
C MET A 15 4.76 -4.99 12.79
N TRP A 16 5.23 -6.24 12.87
CA TRP A 16 5.48 -6.91 14.14
C TRP A 16 6.61 -6.24 14.94
N ASN A 17 7.73 -5.94 14.28
CA ASN A 17 8.87 -5.27 14.91
C ASN A 17 8.44 -3.88 15.42
N TRP A 18 7.67 -3.15 14.62
CA TRP A 18 7.11 -1.87 15.02
C TRP A 18 6.17 -2.00 16.22
N LEU A 19 5.23 -2.97 16.19
CA LEU A 19 4.30 -3.21 17.29
C LEU A 19 5.03 -3.52 18.60
N VAL A 20 6.04 -4.39 18.56
CA VAL A 20 6.84 -4.74 19.75
C VAL A 20 7.64 -3.52 20.26
N SER A 21 8.17 -2.69 19.36
CA SER A 21 8.91 -1.49 19.75
C SER A 21 8.06 -0.47 20.52
N VAL A 22 6.74 -0.50 20.36
CA VAL A 22 5.82 0.36 21.11
C VAL A 22 5.92 0.16 22.63
N LEU A 23 6.32 -1.03 23.09
CA LEU A 23 6.54 -1.30 24.52
C LEU A 23 7.58 -0.36 25.16
N ALA A 24 8.53 0.15 24.37
CA ALA A 24 9.49 1.15 24.85
C ALA A 24 8.84 2.48 25.25
N SER A 25 7.64 2.78 24.75
CA SER A 25 6.85 3.96 25.14
C SER A 25 5.94 3.70 26.34
N LYS A 26 6.09 2.55 27.01
CA LYS A 26 5.23 2.08 28.12
C LYS A 26 3.74 1.92 27.75
N ALA A 27 3.43 1.79 26.48
CA ALA A 27 2.10 1.44 26.01
C ALA A 27 1.89 -0.07 26.07
N SER A 28 0.64 -0.51 26.18
CA SER A 28 0.25 -1.92 26.09
C SER A 28 0.08 -2.30 24.62
N ILE A 29 0.42 -3.53 24.27
CA ILE A 29 0.13 -4.09 22.95
C ILE A 29 -0.93 -5.18 23.07
N VAL A 30 -1.83 -5.24 22.10
CA VAL A 30 -2.84 -6.29 21.99
C VAL A 30 -2.44 -7.23 20.86
N LEU A 31 -2.26 -8.49 21.16
CA LEU A 31 -1.89 -9.53 20.21
C LEU A 31 -3.13 -10.31 19.77
N PHE A 32 -3.19 -10.62 18.50
CA PHE A 32 -4.27 -11.42 17.92
C PHE A 32 -3.67 -12.46 16.96
N ASP A 33 -4.04 -13.71 17.18
CA ASP A 33 -3.71 -14.82 16.30
C ASP A 33 -5.00 -15.41 15.73
N GLY A 34 -5.10 -15.46 14.41
CA GLY A 34 -6.25 -16.00 13.71
C GLY A 34 -6.72 -15.18 12.52
N SER A 35 -7.84 -15.59 11.92
CA SER A 35 -8.45 -14.89 10.80
C SER A 35 -9.20 -13.64 11.27
N PRO A 36 -8.97 -12.47 10.65
CA PRO A 36 -9.68 -11.23 11.01
C PRO A 36 -11.18 -11.29 10.70
N MET A 37 -11.59 -12.27 9.89
CA MET A 37 -12.97 -12.51 9.45
C MET A 37 -13.60 -13.76 10.12
N TYR A 38 -12.97 -14.29 11.18
CA TYR A 38 -13.46 -15.51 11.84
C TYR A 38 -14.84 -15.29 12.45
N LYS A 39 -15.82 -16.11 12.03
CA LYS A 39 -17.24 -16.09 12.44
C LYS A 39 -18.00 -14.79 12.16
N LYS A 40 -17.34 -13.64 12.11
CA LYS A 40 -17.96 -12.32 11.88
C LYS A 40 -17.00 -11.39 11.14
N ASN A 41 -17.52 -10.62 10.20
CA ASN A 41 -16.75 -9.70 9.39
C ASN A 41 -16.26 -8.46 10.16
N ASP A 42 -16.76 -8.24 11.36
CA ASP A 42 -16.46 -7.11 12.25
C ASP A 42 -15.62 -7.48 13.48
N LEU A 43 -15.02 -8.68 13.49
CA LEU A 43 -14.31 -9.22 14.66
C LEU A 43 -13.24 -8.28 15.20
N LEU A 44 -12.40 -7.70 14.34
CA LEU A 44 -11.33 -6.81 14.82
C LEU A 44 -11.90 -5.50 15.40
N LEU A 45 -13.02 -4.99 14.88
CA LEU A 45 -13.69 -3.83 15.46
C LEU A 45 -14.30 -4.13 16.83
N LYS A 46 -14.82 -5.35 17.02
CA LYS A 46 -15.27 -5.83 18.32
C LYS A 46 -14.11 -5.90 19.33
N ILE A 47 -12.95 -6.40 18.90
CA ILE A 47 -11.73 -6.43 19.72
C ILE A 47 -11.30 -5.01 20.07
N ALA A 48 -11.33 -4.08 19.09
CA ALA A 48 -10.96 -2.69 19.31
C ALA A 48 -11.80 -2.01 20.40
N GLU A 49 -13.10 -2.28 20.44
CA GLU A 49 -13.97 -1.79 21.54
C GLU A 49 -13.63 -2.47 22.87
N LYS A 50 -13.61 -3.83 22.88
CA LYS A 50 -13.44 -4.63 24.10
C LYS A 50 -12.12 -4.33 24.81
N GLU A 51 -11.03 -4.29 24.04
CA GLU A 51 -9.68 -4.05 24.56
C GLU A 51 -9.32 -2.55 24.62
N LYS A 52 -10.31 -1.66 24.42
CA LYS A 52 -10.14 -0.20 24.50
C LYS A 52 -8.94 0.29 23.66
N ILE A 53 -8.82 -0.21 22.45
CA ILE A 53 -7.71 0.12 21.54
C ILE A 53 -7.69 1.63 21.27
N THR A 54 -6.52 2.23 21.41
CA THR A 54 -6.29 3.66 21.13
C THR A 54 -5.69 3.89 19.74
N LEU A 55 -4.83 2.95 19.28
CA LEU A 55 -4.28 2.91 17.92
C LEU A 55 -4.57 1.56 17.30
N PHE A 56 -5.25 1.57 16.14
CA PHE A 56 -5.68 0.40 15.40
C PHE A 56 -5.01 0.35 14.03
N GLY A 57 -4.09 -0.58 13.84
CA GLY A 57 -3.35 -0.75 12.59
C GLY A 57 -3.84 -1.95 11.80
N VAL A 58 -4.09 -1.72 10.51
CA VAL A 58 -4.53 -2.74 9.55
C VAL A 58 -3.94 -2.50 8.16
N SER A 59 -4.11 -3.46 7.25
CA SER A 59 -3.79 -3.24 5.84
C SER A 59 -4.91 -2.47 5.13
N ALA A 60 -4.58 -1.75 4.04
CA ALA A 60 -5.58 -1.16 3.15
C ALA A 60 -6.53 -2.25 2.62
N LYS A 61 -6.01 -3.44 2.32
CA LYS A 61 -6.81 -4.60 1.89
C LYS A 61 -7.87 -5.05 2.90
N TYR A 62 -7.61 -4.91 4.20
CA TYR A 62 -8.61 -5.18 5.22
C TYR A 62 -9.77 -4.16 5.13
N ILE A 63 -9.46 -2.88 4.96
CA ILE A 63 -10.47 -1.82 4.78
C ILE A 63 -11.29 -2.08 3.52
N ASP A 64 -10.65 -2.42 2.39
CA ASP A 64 -11.34 -2.78 1.15
C ASP A 64 -12.26 -4.00 1.33
N THR A 65 -11.83 -4.97 2.14
CA THR A 65 -12.68 -6.12 2.47
C THR A 65 -13.91 -5.71 3.27
N LEU A 66 -13.78 -4.81 4.24
CA LEU A 66 -14.92 -4.27 4.98
C LEU A 66 -15.91 -3.52 4.06
N ILE A 67 -15.40 -2.76 3.09
CA ILE A 67 -16.21 -2.07 2.06
C ILE A 67 -17.02 -3.11 1.25
N LYS A 68 -16.32 -4.13 0.70
CA LYS A 68 -16.96 -5.19 -0.11
C LYS A 68 -18.03 -5.95 0.68
N LEU A 69 -17.82 -6.16 1.96
CA LEU A 69 -18.77 -6.84 2.84
C LEU A 69 -19.82 -5.89 3.46
N LYS A 70 -19.77 -4.60 3.11
CA LYS A 70 -20.68 -3.55 3.59
C LYS A 70 -20.76 -3.51 5.13
N VAL A 71 -19.62 -3.72 5.80
CA VAL A 71 -19.56 -3.67 7.26
C VAL A 71 -19.71 -2.24 7.73
N SER A 72 -20.63 -1.99 8.63
CA SER A 72 -20.70 -0.75 9.41
C SER A 72 -20.55 -1.07 10.88
N THR A 73 -19.84 -0.22 11.62
CA THR A 73 -19.63 -0.50 13.03
C THR A 73 -20.87 -0.16 13.85
N LYS A 74 -21.16 -1.06 14.79
CA LYS A 74 -22.12 -0.83 15.89
C LYS A 74 -21.40 -0.60 17.22
N TYR A 75 -20.07 -0.63 17.20
CA TYR A 75 -19.22 -0.50 18.36
C TYR A 75 -18.91 0.98 18.63
N LYS A 76 -18.86 1.37 19.91
CA LYS A 76 -18.66 2.78 20.29
C LYS A 76 -17.24 3.28 20.02
N LEU A 77 -16.23 2.43 20.01
CA LEU A 77 -14.82 2.75 19.74
C LEU A 77 -14.32 4.04 20.42
N SER A 78 -14.81 4.31 21.66
CA SER A 78 -14.59 5.60 22.35
C SER A 78 -13.11 5.92 22.55
N ASN A 79 -12.29 4.90 22.81
CA ASN A 79 -10.85 5.05 23.04
C ASN A 79 -10.03 5.19 21.76
N LEU A 80 -10.58 4.81 20.62
CA LEU A 80 -9.85 4.80 19.36
C LEU A 80 -9.57 6.23 18.88
N ARG A 81 -8.29 6.59 18.76
CA ARG A 81 -7.84 7.92 18.32
C ARG A 81 -7.20 7.88 16.95
N THR A 82 -6.53 6.77 16.61
CA THR A 82 -5.82 6.64 15.35
C THR A 82 -6.11 5.29 14.68
N ILE A 83 -6.35 5.33 13.38
CA ILE A 83 -6.35 4.16 12.50
C ILE A 83 -5.17 4.29 11.56
N CYS A 84 -4.26 3.29 11.54
CA CYS A 84 -3.16 3.21 10.59
C CYS A 84 -3.50 2.23 9.48
N SER A 85 -3.19 2.62 8.22
CA SER A 85 -3.36 1.76 7.05
C SER A 85 -2.07 1.67 6.25
N THR A 86 -1.62 0.44 5.92
CA THR A 86 -0.39 0.19 5.15
C THR A 86 -0.47 -1.09 4.32
N GLY A 87 0.64 -1.45 3.69
CA GLY A 87 0.77 -2.66 2.85
C GLY A 87 0.42 -2.44 1.39
N SER A 88 -0.46 -1.51 1.11
CA SER A 88 -0.77 -0.93 -0.20
C SER A 88 -1.36 0.48 0.00
N PRO A 89 -1.40 1.32 -1.04
CA PRO A 89 -2.05 2.63 -0.95
C PRO A 89 -3.52 2.49 -0.54
N LEU A 90 -3.96 3.32 0.41
CA LEU A 90 -5.37 3.39 0.77
C LEU A 90 -6.13 4.23 -0.27
N SER A 91 -7.18 3.67 -0.85
CA SER A 91 -8.00 4.34 -1.85
C SER A 91 -8.81 5.49 -1.24
N LYS A 92 -9.19 6.50 -2.04
CA LYS A 92 -10.10 7.58 -1.60
C LYS A 92 -11.38 7.02 -0.99
N GLN A 93 -11.95 5.99 -1.62
CA GLN A 93 -13.12 5.29 -1.10
C GLN A 93 -12.85 4.69 0.29
N GLY A 94 -11.63 4.19 0.54
CA GLY A 94 -11.23 3.68 1.85
C GLY A 94 -11.24 4.76 2.92
N PHE A 95 -10.74 5.97 2.61
CA PHE A 95 -10.82 7.12 3.52
C PHE A 95 -12.27 7.48 3.85
N GLU A 96 -13.10 7.68 2.84
CA GLU A 96 -14.52 8.03 2.99
C GLU A 96 -15.28 6.96 3.79
N TYR A 97 -14.99 5.68 3.51
CA TYR A 97 -15.62 4.57 4.21
C TYR A 97 -15.28 4.57 5.70
N VAL A 98 -14.03 4.78 6.07
CA VAL A 98 -13.61 4.81 7.49
C VAL A 98 -14.38 5.90 8.23
N TYR A 99 -14.42 7.12 7.70
CA TYR A 99 -15.11 8.25 8.36
C TYR A 99 -16.62 8.06 8.40
N LYS A 100 -17.23 7.48 7.37
CA LYS A 100 -18.68 7.29 7.30
C LYS A 100 -19.17 6.07 8.10
N ASN A 101 -18.41 4.97 8.09
CA ASN A 101 -18.92 3.67 8.57
C ASN A 101 -18.19 3.13 9.81
N ILE A 102 -16.99 3.61 10.11
CA ILE A 102 -16.20 3.12 11.26
C ILE A 102 -16.15 4.16 12.36
N LYS A 103 -15.57 5.32 12.12
CA LYS A 103 -15.51 6.40 13.11
C LYS A 103 -15.24 7.75 12.44
N ASN A 104 -16.11 8.73 12.66
CA ASN A 104 -16.01 10.06 12.07
C ASN A 104 -14.98 10.97 12.75
N ASN A 105 -14.70 10.75 14.03
CA ASN A 105 -13.71 11.51 14.80
C ASN A 105 -12.50 10.60 15.12
N VAL A 106 -11.65 10.41 14.14
CA VAL A 106 -10.43 9.59 14.24
C VAL A 106 -9.36 10.14 13.31
N HIS A 107 -8.10 10.08 13.73
CA HIS A 107 -6.97 10.35 12.84
C HIS A 107 -6.73 9.11 11.96
N LEU A 108 -7.00 9.23 10.65
CA LEU A 108 -6.73 8.15 9.69
C LEU A 108 -5.37 8.39 9.04
N SER A 109 -4.38 7.61 9.46
CA SER A 109 -3.01 7.67 8.99
C SER A 109 -2.75 6.58 7.96
N SER A 110 -2.80 6.91 6.67
CA SER A 110 -2.17 6.06 5.66
C SER A 110 -0.66 6.22 5.78
N ILE A 111 0.08 5.10 5.71
CA ILE A 111 1.54 5.10 5.90
C ILE A 111 2.22 4.29 4.81
N SER A 112 3.39 4.77 4.35
CA SER A 112 4.26 4.04 3.43
C SER A 112 5.71 4.09 3.88
N GLY A 113 6.35 2.92 3.83
CA GLY A 113 7.74 2.75 4.25
C GLY A 113 8.28 1.41 3.83
N GLY A 114 9.35 0.95 4.47
CA GLY A 114 10.01 -0.28 4.08
C GLY A 114 10.41 -1.15 5.26
N THR A 115 10.44 -2.45 5.00
CA THR A 115 11.01 -3.43 5.93
C THR A 115 12.47 -3.10 6.24
N ASP A 116 13.21 -2.64 5.25
CA ASP A 116 14.64 -2.36 5.34
C ASP A 116 14.97 -1.25 6.36
N ILE A 117 14.07 -0.29 6.49
CA ILE A 117 14.27 0.86 7.39
C ILE A 117 13.51 0.73 8.72
N ILE A 118 12.66 -0.28 8.86
CA ILE A 118 11.77 -0.47 10.03
C ILE A 118 11.02 0.84 10.40
N SER A 119 10.63 1.59 9.40
CA SER A 119 10.01 2.90 9.54
C SER A 119 9.14 3.25 8.34
N CYS A 120 8.53 4.43 8.39
CA CYS A 120 7.76 5.00 7.31
C CYS A 120 8.47 6.21 6.73
N PHE A 121 8.64 6.26 5.40
CA PHE A 121 9.10 7.47 4.71
C PHE A 121 8.06 8.58 4.80
N VAL A 122 6.79 8.19 4.67
CA VAL A 122 5.65 9.10 4.73
C VAL A 122 4.54 8.52 5.60
N LEU A 123 3.92 9.36 6.41
CA LEU A 123 2.94 8.93 7.43
C LEU A 123 1.99 10.07 7.82
N GLY A 124 1.08 9.77 8.75
CA GLY A 124 0.13 10.74 9.28
C GLY A 124 0.78 11.84 10.13
N ASN A 125 0.13 12.98 10.20
CA ASN A 125 0.50 14.12 11.02
C ASN A 125 -0.73 14.65 11.78
N LEU A 126 -0.64 14.71 13.12
CA LEU A 126 -1.75 15.15 13.97
C LEU A 126 -2.04 16.66 13.86
N TYR A 127 -1.13 17.43 13.32
CA TYR A 127 -1.26 18.90 13.20
C TYR A 127 -1.80 19.35 11.84
N GLU A 128 -2.04 18.41 10.93
CA GLU A 128 -2.51 18.71 9.58
C GLU A 128 -3.79 17.95 9.25
N PRO A 129 -4.63 18.48 8.36
CA PRO A 129 -5.84 17.80 7.95
C PRO A 129 -5.54 16.52 7.18
N VAL A 130 -6.40 15.52 7.34
CA VAL A 130 -6.38 14.31 6.52
C VAL A 130 -7.08 14.60 5.20
N ILE A 131 -6.35 14.47 4.09
CA ILE A 131 -6.88 14.64 2.73
C ILE A 131 -7.11 13.25 2.13
N SER A 132 -8.31 13.01 1.64
CA SER A 132 -8.70 11.72 1.07
C SER A 132 -7.79 11.31 -0.10
N GLY A 133 -7.13 10.16 0.04
CA GLY A 133 -6.20 9.60 -0.95
C GLY A 133 -4.76 10.09 -0.83
N GLU A 134 -4.44 10.92 0.17
CA GLU A 134 -3.08 11.39 0.41
C GLU A 134 -2.52 10.87 1.74
N ILE A 135 -1.21 10.66 1.78
CA ILE A 135 -0.45 10.48 3.02
C ILE A 135 0.04 11.85 3.45
N GLN A 136 -0.22 12.24 4.69
CA GLN A 136 -0.14 13.63 5.11
C GLN A 136 1.26 14.23 5.03
N ASN A 137 2.31 13.54 5.51
CA ASN A 137 3.62 14.18 5.67
C ASN A 137 4.79 13.19 5.61
N LYS A 138 5.99 13.73 5.55
CA LYS A 138 7.27 13.02 5.70
C LYS A 138 7.41 12.47 7.12
N GLY A 139 8.11 11.34 7.26
CA GLY A 139 8.53 10.82 8.57
C GLY A 139 9.49 11.78 9.27
N LEU A 140 9.39 11.86 10.59
CA LEU A 140 10.29 12.70 11.39
C LEU A 140 11.74 12.26 11.22
N GLY A 141 12.62 13.23 10.96
CA GLY A 141 14.04 12.98 10.72
C GLY A 141 14.39 12.45 9.33
N LEU A 142 13.41 12.38 8.40
CA LEU A 142 13.62 11.95 7.03
C LEU A 142 13.45 13.11 6.04
N ASP A 143 14.44 13.35 5.20
CA ASP A 143 14.39 14.37 4.16
C ASP A 143 13.89 13.75 2.84
N ILE A 144 12.60 13.46 2.80
CA ILE A 144 11.95 12.82 1.66
C ILE A 144 11.70 13.82 0.54
N ASP A 145 11.94 13.37 -0.69
CA ASP A 145 11.70 14.13 -1.90
C ASP A 145 11.25 13.19 -3.05
N ILE A 146 10.79 13.76 -4.15
CA ILE A 146 10.47 13.05 -5.38
C ILE A 146 11.40 13.52 -6.48
N PHE A 147 12.12 12.58 -7.09
CA PHE A 147 13.07 12.86 -8.17
C PHE A 147 12.55 12.36 -9.51
N ASP A 148 12.78 13.14 -10.56
CA ASP A 148 12.67 12.64 -11.94
C ASP A 148 13.83 11.69 -12.30
N ASP A 149 13.83 11.17 -13.52
CA ASP A 149 14.87 10.24 -13.97
C ASP A 149 16.26 10.90 -14.10
N GLN A 150 16.35 12.21 -14.10
CA GLN A 150 17.60 12.99 -14.09
C GLN A 150 18.09 13.32 -12.66
N GLY A 151 17.36 12.89 -11.63
CA GLY A 151 17.69 13.17 -10.22
C GLY A 151 17.32 14.58 -9.77
N LYS A 152 16.44 15.28 -10.50
CA LYS A 152 15.95 16.61 -10.15
C LYS A 152 14.67 16.49 -9.32
N SER A 153 14.58 17.30 -8.26
CA SER A 153 13.38 17.40 -7.42
C SER A 153 12.17 17.90 -8.22
N VAL A 154 11.05 17.22 -8.12
CA VAL A 154 9.79 17.57 -8.78
C VAL A 154 8.62 17.61 -7.80
N LYS A 155 7.68 18.54 -8.04
CA LYS A 155 6.41 18.65 -7.29
C LYS A 155 5.24 18.60 -8.25
N ASN A 156 4.13 18.01 -7.81
CA ASN A 156 2.93 17.77 -8.61
C ASN A 156 3.19 16.93 -9.90
N ASN A 157 4.31 16.25 -9.92
CA ASN A 157 4.68 15.29 -10.96
C ASN A 157 5.08 13.98 -10.28
N LYS A 158 4.84 12.87 -10.97
CA LYS A 158 5.25 11.55 -10.53
C LYS A 158 6.76 11.37 -10.71
N GLY A 159 7.38 10.66 -9.79
CA GLY A 159 8.80 10.34 -9.82
C GLY A 159 9.19 9.30 -8.78
N GLU A 160 10.46 9.18 -8.53
CA GLU A 160 11.03 8.24 -7.57
C GLU A 160 11.07 8.85 -6.17
N LEU A 161 10.56 8.13 -5.19
CA LEU A 161 10.69 8.52 -3.79
C LEU A 161 12.14 8.31 -3.34
N VAL A 162 12.74 9.39 -2.84
CA VAL A 162 14.11 9.39 -2.31
C VAL A 162 14.17 9.98 -0.90
N CYS A 163 15.17 9.55 -0.12
CA CYS A 163 15.57 10.23 1.10
C CYS A 163 16.98 10.81 0.89
N LYS A 164 17.08 12.13 0.98
CA LYS A 164 18.33 12.86 0.61
C LYS A 164 19.40 12.83 1.67
N ASN A 165 19.03 12.66 2.91
CA ASN A 165 19.96 12.65 4.05
C ASN A 165 19.91 11.29 4.76
N PRO A 166 21.00 10.89 5.45
CA PRO A 166 20.97 9.77 6.37
C PRO A 166 19.90 9.97 7.45
N PHE A 167 19.29 8.89 7.88
CA PHE A 167 18.20 8.90 8.85
C PHE A 167 18.43 7.82 9.95
N PRO A 168 17.80 7.97 11.14
CA PRO A 168 18.12 7.14 12.31
C PRO A 168 18.01 5.63 12.12
N SER A 169 17.04 5.17 11.34
CA SER A 169 16.78 3.74 11.08
C SER A 169 17.38 3.24 9.76
N MET A 170 18.29 4.02 9.13
CA MET A 170 18.97 3.62 7.91
C MET A 170 19.85 2.39 8.16
N PRO A 171 19.73 1.30 7.38
CA PRO A 171 20.59 0.13 7.52
C PRO A 171 22.07 0.48 7.30
N LEU A 172 22.93 -0.10 8.12
CA LEU A 172 24.38 0.12 8.00
C LEU A 172 24.98 -0.70 6.86
N LYS A 173 24.48 -1.92 6.64
CA LYS A 173 24.95 -2.86 5.62
C LYS A 173 24.02 -4.06 5.50
N PHE A 174 24.17 -4.84 4.46
CA PHE A 174 23.56 -6.17 4.37
C PHE A 174 24.45 -7.25 5.02
N TRP A 175 23.82 -8.30 5.50
CA TRP A 175 24.53 -9.46 6.01
C TRP A 175 25.33 -10.13 4.87
N ASN A 176 26.59 -10.51 5.14
CA ASN A 176 27.50 -11.09 4.16
C ASN A 176 27.75 -10.28 2.87
N ASP A 177 27.50 -8.98 2.90
CA ASP A 177 27.79 -8.08 1.79
C ASP A 177 29.17 -7.44 1.95
N LYS A 178 30.20 -8.17 1.50
CA LYS A 178 31.59 -7.67 1.50
C LYS A 178 31.67 -6.39 0.65
N LYS A 179 32.24 -5.31 1.21
CA LYS A 179 32.41 -4.00 0.56
C LYS A 179 31.09 -3.24 0.29
N ASN A 180 29.97 -3.68 0.85
CA ASN A 180 28.65 -3.06 0.69
C ASN A 180 28.21 -2.92 -0.80
N ILE A 181 28.57 -3.88 -1.65
CA ILE A 181 28.25 -3.83 -3.09
C ILE A 181 26.75 -3.93 -3.29
N LYS A 182 26.10 -4.97 -2.75
CA LYS A 182 24.66 -5.18 -2.87
C LYS A 182 23.85 -4.05 -2.22
N TYR A 183 24.34 -3.53 -1.09
CA TYR A 183 23.71 -2.40 -0.39
C TYR A 183 23.72 -1.14 -1.24
N LYS A 184 24.85 -0.80 -1.86
CA LYS A 184 24.98 0.33 -2.76
C LYS A 184 24.15 0.17 -4.02
N GLU A 185 24.16 -1.01 -4.62
CA GLU A 185 23.33 -1.33 -5.79
C GLU A 185 21.85 -1.20 -5.50
N ALA A 186 21.40 -1.66 -4.33
CA ALA A 186 19.98 -1.63 -3.97
C ALA A 186 19.43 -0.21 -3.77
N TYR A 187 20.20 0.69 -3.18
CA TYR A 187 19.66 1.97 -2.72
C TYR A 187 20.33 3.21 -3.28
N PHE A 188 21.54 3.12 -3.84
CA PHE A 188 22.33 4.29 -4.28
C PHE A 188 22.77 4.23 -5.75
N ASN A 189 22.39 3.18 -6.47
CA ASN A 189 22.82 3.01 -7.87
C ASN A 189 22.12 4.03 -8.80
N LYS A 190 20.83 4.28 -8.58
CA LYS A 190 20.05 5.20 -9.44
C LYS A 190 20.39 6.66 -9.16
N PHE A 191 20.51 7.04 -7.90
CA PHE A 191 20.80 8.42 -7.48
C PHE A 191 21.94 8.43 -6.46
N LEU A 192 23.11 8.88 -6.90
CA LEU A 192 24.30 8.91 -6.05
C LEU A 192 24.04 9.71 -4.77
N ASN A 193 24.40 9.14 -3.61
CA ASN A 193 24.23 9.71 -2.28
C ASN A 193 22.79 9.99 -1.82
N ASN A 194 21.79 9.56 -2.57
CA ASN A 194 20.40 9.64 -2.17
C ASN A 194 19.81 8.25 -2.06
N TRP A 195 19.18 7.94 -0.92
CA TRP A 195 18.49 6.67 -0.75
C TRP A 195 17.29 6.58 -1.70
N HIS A 196 17.35 5.67 -2.64
CA HIS A 196 16.26 5.34 -3.57
C HIS A 196 15.58 4.06 -3.11
N HIS A 197 14.32 4.17 -2.66
CA HIS A 197 13.60 3.01 -2.12
C HIS A 197 12.92 2.14 -3.18
N GLY A 198 12.71 2.70 -4.37
CA GLY A 198 12.01 2.04 -5.45
C GLY A 198 10.48 2.13 -5.33
N ASP A 199 9.97 3.20 -4.74
CA ASP A 199 8.57 3.59 -4.77
C ASP A 199 8.36 4.74 -5.76
N TYR A 200 7.34 4.59 -6.62
CA TYR A 200 6.92 5.62 -7.56
C TYR A 200 5.83 6.47 -6.91
N ALA A 201 6.09 7.74 -6.73
CA ALA A 201 5.28 8.61 -5.87
C ALA A 201 5.15 10.03 -6.42
N GLU A 202 4.33 10.85 -5.76
CA GLU A 202 4.08 12.24 -6.11
C GLU A 202 3.88 13.07 -4.83
N ILE A 203 4.45 14.29 -4.78
CA ILE A 203 4.11 15.30 -3.78
C ILE A 203 3.04 16.22 -4.37
N LYS A 204 1.90 16.34 -3.70
CA LYS A 204 0.79 17.20 -4.11
C LYS A 204 1.01 18.67 -3.70
N LYS A 205 0.20 19.58 -4.25
CA LYS A 205 0.20 20.99 -3.85
C LYS A 205 -0.12 21.19 -2.36
N SER A 206 -0.90 20.29 -1.76
CA SER A 206 -1.21 20.22 -0.34
C SER A 206 0.00 19.93 0.55
N GLY A 207 1.11 19.42 -0.01
CA GLY A 207 2.24 18.86 0.71
C GLY A 207 2.12 17.36 0.98
N GLY A 208 0.95 16.76 0.80
CA GLY A 208 0.71 15.34 0.97
C GLY A 208 1.31 14.49 -0.16
N PHE A 209 1.41 13.18 0.08
CA PHE A 209 2.03 12.22 -0.83
C PHE A 209 1.02 11.23 -1.38
N ILE A 210 1.21 10.86 -2.65
CA ILE A 210 0.52 9.72 -3.26
C ILE A 210 1.56 8.69 -3.68
N ILE A 211 1.38 7.44 -3.26
CA ILE A 211 2.20 6.31 -3.70
C ILE A 211 1.46 5.62 -4.86
N HIS A 212 2.11 5.56 -6.01
CA HIS A 212 1.57 4.95 -7.24
C HIS A 212 1.95 3.48 -7.40
N GLY A 213 2.80 2.95 -6.55
CA GLY A 213 3.27 1.56 -6.54
C GLY A 213 4.80 1.47 -6.52
N ARG A 214 5.32 0.27 -6.81
CA ARG A 214 6.75 0.05 -6.89
C ARG A 214 7.30 0.52 -8.24
N SER A 215 8.49 1.11 -8.24
CA SER A 215 9.15 1.61 -9.45
C SER A 215 9.56 0.49 -10.40
N ASP A 216 9.98 -0.66 -9.84
CA ASP A 216 10.39 -1.87 -10.57
C ASP A 216 9.21 -2.59 -11.25
N THR A 217 7.98 -2.31 -10.85
CA THR A 217 6.75 -2.85 -11.42
C THR A 217 5.89 -1.82 -12.13
N THR A 218 6.37 -0.58 -12.28
CA THR A 218 5.67 0.41 -13.09
C THR A 218 5.49 -0.09 -14.52
N LEU A 219 4.30 0.17 -15.05
CA LEU A 219 3.94 -0.13 -16.42
C LEU A 219 4.43 1.01 -17.32
N ASN A 220 4.80 0.71 -18.55
CA ASN A 220 5.33 1.72 -19.45
C ASN A 220 4.75 1.59 -20.90
N PRO A 221 3.42 1.51 -21.06
CA PRO A 221 2.82 1.39 -22.38
C PRO A 221 2.99 2.68 -23.19
N GLY A 222 3.55 2.56 -24.40
CA GLY A 222 3.83 3.71 -25.26
C GLY A 222 4.76 4.74 -24.63
N GLY A 223 5.71 4.32 -23.78
CA GLY A 223 6.68 5.19 -23.13
C GLY A 223 6.14 6.01 -21.96
N VAL A 224 4.90 5.78 -21.51
CA VAL A 224 4.30 6.52 -20.38
C VAL A 224 4.31 5.67 -19.11
N ARG A 225 5.01 6.12 -18.08
CA ARG A 225 5.06 5.42 -16.77
C ARG A 225 3.71 5.49 -16.06
N ILE A 226 3.19 4.32 -15.71
CA ILE A 226 1.90 4.12 -15.04
C ILE A 226 2.13 3.31 -13.76
N GLY A 227 1.59 3.80 -12.65
CA GLY A 227 1.63 3.08 -11.39
C GLY A 227 0.58 1.95 -11.36
N THR A 228 0.96 0.76 -10.89
CA THR A 228 0.05 -0.39 -10.78
C THR A 228 -1.13 -0.10 -9.86
N ALA A 229 -0.94 0.70 -8.81
CA ALA A 229 -1.99 1.10 -7.88
C ALA A 229 -3.16 1.85 -8.54
N GLU A 230 -2.91 2.55 -9.64
CA GLU A 230 -3.95 3.28 -10.37
C GLU A 230 -4.97 2.31 -11.00
N ILE A 231 -4.50 1.15 -11.45
CA ILE A 231 -5.37 0.09 -12.00
C ILE A 231 -6.04 -0.68 -10.88
N TYR A 232 -5.31 -1.04 -9.81
CA TYR A 232 -5.89 -1.74 -8.67
C TYR A 232 -7.06 -0.98 -8.04
N THR A 233 -6.95 0.35 -7.91
CA THR A 233 -8.01 1.19 -7.37
C THR A 233 -9.33 1.04 -8.13
N GLU A 234 -9.28 0.84 -9.44
CA GLU A 234 -10.48 0.62 -10.25
C GLU A 234 -10.98 -0.83 -10.18
N VAL A 235 -10.06 -1.80 -10.24
CA VAL A 235 -10.38 -3.24 -10.24
C VAL A 235 -10.97 -3.67 -8.89
N ASP A 236 -10.48 -3.13 -7.79
CA ASP A 236 -10.93 -3.48 -6.44
C ASP A 236 -12.37 -3.04 -6.14
N LYS A 237 -12.97 -2.16 -6.95
CA LYS A 237 -14.39 -1.78 -6.84
C LYS A 237 -15.34 -2.93 -7.20
N PHE A 238 -14.88 -3.92 -7.97
CA PHE A 238 -15.70 -5.03 -8.43
C PHE A 238 -15.77 -6.13 -7.35
N ILE A 239 -16.98 -6.38 -6.84
CA ILE A 239 -17.21 -7.40 -5.80
C ILE A 239 -16.97 -8.81 -6.32
N GLU A 240 -17.11 -9.01 -7.63
CA GLU A 240 -16.89 -10.26 -8.36
C GLU A 240 -15.42 -10.68 -8.34
N ILE A 241 -14.51 -9.73 -8.11
CA ILE A 241 -13.06 -9.95 -8.07
C ILE A 241 -12.62 -10.07 -6.62
N LYS A 242 -12.07 -11.24 -6.29
CA LYS A 242 -11.45 -11.51 -4.99
C LYS A 242 -10.10 -10.78 -4.89
N GLU A 243 -9.28 -10.93 -5.93
CA GLU A 243 -7.92 -10.40 -6.00
C GLU A 243 -7.48 -10.20 -7.45
N SER A 244 -6.49 -9.34 -7.63
CA SER A 244 -5.93 -9.08 -8.94
C SER A 244 -4.42 -8.82 -8.87
N ILE A 245 -3.73 -9.05 -9.99
CA ILE A 245 -2.35 -8.64 -10.22
C ILE A 245 -2.21 -8.07 -11.63
N VAL A 246 -1.58 -6.93 -11.75
CA VAL A 246 -1.33 -6.28 -13.03
C VAL A 246 0.17 -6.24 -13.29
N VAL A 247 0.57 -6.57 -14.51
CA VAL A 247 1.96 -6.56 -14.95
C VAL A 247 2.07 -6.04 -16.38
N GLY A 248 3.21 -5.43 -16.68
CA GLY A 248 3.58 -5.07 -18.04
C GLY A 248 4.32 -6.22 -18.70
N GLN A 249 3.84 -6.68 -19.84
CA GLN A 249 4.51 -7.68 -20.68
C GLN A 249 5.17 -7.00 -21.87
N ALA A 250 6.44 -7.34 -22.13
CA ALA A 250 7.10 -6.94 -23.37
C ALA A 250 6.37 -7.56 -24.58
N TRP A 251 5.92 -6.76 -25.53
CA TRP A 251 5.13 -7.20 -26.67
C TRP A 251 5.24 -6.22 -27.83
N ASP A 252 5.64 -6.71 -28.98
CA ASP A 252 5.67 -5.94 -30.24
C ASP A 252 6.42 -4.58 -30.11
N ASN A 253 7.64 -4.63 -29.55
CA ASN A 253 8.50 -3.48 -29.26
C ASN A 253 7.90 -2.43 -28.29
N ASP A 254 6.87 -2.80 -27.53
CA ASP A 254 6.24 -1.96 -26.52
C ASP A 254 5.90 -2.79 -25.27
N ILE A 255 5.23 -2.19 -24.30
CA ILE A 255 4.69 -2.85 -23.11
C ILE A 255 3.18 -2.90 -23.22
N ARG A 256 2.60 -4.12 -23.16
CA ARG A 256 1.16 -4.27 -22.99
C ARG A 256 0.82 -4.62 -21.53
N ILE A 257 -0.30 -4.10 -21.07
CA ILE A 257 -0.80 -4.36 -19.72
C ILE A 257 -1.58 -5.66 -19.70
N ILE A 258 -1.20 -6.57 -18.82
CA ILE A 258 -1.93 -7.82 -18.53
C ILE A 258 -2.47 -7.75 -17.10
N LEU A 259 -3.78 -7.97 -16.96
CA LEU A 259 -4.46 -8.06 -15.69
C LEU A 259 -4.88 -9.50 -15.42
N PHE A 260 -4.30 -10.11 -14.40
CA PHE A 260 -4.76 -11.41 -13.90
C PHE A 260 -5.73 -11.17 -12.75
N ILE A 261 -6.82 -11.94 -12.72
CA ILE A 261 -7.85 -11.83 -11.70
C ILE A 261 -8.22 -13.18 -11.12
N VAL A 262 -8.50 -13.21 -9.83
CA VAL A 262 -9.08 -14.34 -9.11
C VAL A 262 -10.54 -14.03 -8.85
N SER A 263 -11.41 -14.96 -9.25
CA SER A 263 -12.86 -14.85 -9.00
C SER A 263 -13.17 -14.93 -7.51
N ASN A 264 -14.12 -14.12 -7.08
CA ASN A 264 -14.85 -14.41 -5.87
C ASN A 264 -15.81 -15.59 -6.19
N SER A 265 -15.68 -16.70 -5.46
CA SER A 265 -16.37 -17.98 -5.72
C SER A 265 -17.90 -17.89 -5.81
N LYS A 266 -18.49 -16.77 -5.42
CA LYS A 266 -19.94 -16.52 -5.53
C LYS A 266 -20.38 -16.01 -6.91
N PHE A 267 -19.44 -15.71 -7.81
CA PHE A 267 -19.73 -15.08 -9.10
C PHE A 267 -19.03 -15.82 -10.24
N GLU A 268 -19.74 -15.97 -11.33
CA GLU A 268 -19.13 -16.36 -12.60
C GLU A 268 -18.58 -15.13 -13.31
N LEU A 269 -17.32 -15.21 -13.71
CA LEU A 269 -16.68 -14.14 -14.48
C LEU A 269 -16.95 -14.38 -15.98
N ASN A 270 -17.44 -13.36 -16.64
CA ASN A 270 -17.77 -13.40 -18.06
C ASN A 270 -17.17 -12.20 -18.83
N ASN A 271 -17.29 -12.25 -20.14
CA ASN A 271 -16.79 -11.19 -21.03
C ASN A 271 -17.45 -9.82 -20.78
N GLU A 272 -18.66 -9.77 -20.26
CA GLU A 272 -19.33 -8.51 -19.92
C GLU A 272 -18.66 -7.83 -18.73
N LEU A 273 -18.28 -8.58 -17.70
CA LEU A 273 -17.53 -8.05 -16.58
C LEU A 273 -16.17 -7.51 -17.06
N PHE A 274 -15.47 -8.22 -17.95
CA PHE A 274 -14.19 -7.74 -18.48
C PHE A 274 -14.35 -6.43 -19.28
N LYS A 275 -15.43 -6.30 -20.04
CA LYS A 275 -15.77 -5.05 -20.72
C LYS A 275 -16.03 -3.91 -19.72
N LYS A 276 -16.79 -4.17 -18.66
CA LYS A 276 -17.07 -3.20 -17.60
C LYS A 276 -15.79 -2.73 -16.92
N ILE A 277 -14.90 -3.64 -16.52
CA ILE A 277 -13.59 -3.31 -15.93
C ILE A 277 -12.79 -2.37 -16.85
N LYS A 278 -12.68 -2.74 -18.14
CA LYS A 278 -11.98 -1.91 -19.13
C LYS A 278 -12.59 -0.53 -19.31
N LEU A 279 -13.92 -0.44 -19.28
CA LEU A 279 -14.64 0.84 -19.38
C LEU A 279 -14.41 1.72 -18.15
N GLU A 280 -14.48 1.16 -16.94
CA GLU A 280 -14.24 1.91 -15.69
C GLU A 280 -12.80 2.44 -15.64
N ILE A 281 -11.80 1.62 -15.98
CA ILE A 281 -10.40 2.05 -16.05
C ILE A 281 -10.25 3.17 -17.08
N ARG A 282 -10.83 3.02 -18.26
CA ARG A 282 -10.76 4.03 -19.33
C ARG A 282 -11.36 5.37 -18.90
N LYS A 283 -12.51 5.33 -18.22
CA LYS A 283 -13.28 6.50 -17.79
C LYS A 283 -12.62 7.23 -16.64
N ASN A 284 -12.19 6.50 -15.62
CA ASN A 284 -11.76 7.07 -14.35
C ASN A 284 -10.25 7.35 -14.29
N VAL A 285 -9.45 6.70 -15.14
CA VAL A 285 -7.99 6.87 -15.19
C VAL A 285 -7.57 7.36 -16.58
N SER A 286 -7.35 6.47 -17.54
CA SER A 286 -7.12 6.85 -18.94
C SER A 286 -7.17 5.64 -19.89
N PRO A 287 -7.27 5.86 -21.22
CA PRO A 287 -7.17 4.79 -22.22
C PRO A 287 -5.88 3.96 -22.14
N ARG A 288 -4.77 4.55 -21.70
CA ARG A 288 -3.46 3.89 -21.59
C ARG A 288 -3.37 2.89 -20.44
N HIS A 289 -4.23 3.02 -19.43
CA HIS A 289 -4.31 2.11 -18.29
C HIS A 289 -5.13 0.86 -18.59
N VAL A 290 -5.84 0.83 -19.72
CA VAL A 290 -6.74 -0.27 -20.05
C VAL A 290 -5.94 -1.54 -20.36
N PRO A 291 -6.17 -2.64 -19.64
CA PRO A 291 -5.47 -3.89 -19.89
C PRO A 291 -5.74 -4.42 -21.31
N ALA A 292 -4.68 -4.78 -22.03
CA ALA A 292 -4.79 -5.46 -23.31
C ALA A 292 -5.50 -6.82 -23.13
N LYS A 293 -5.11 -7.55 -22.07
CA LYS A 293 -5.71 -8.82 -21.69
C LYS A 293 -6.16 -8.83 -20.24
N ILE A 294 -7.29 -9.48 -19.97
CA ILE A 294 -7.74 -9.87 -18.63
C ILE A 294 -7.78 -11.38 -18.62
N ILE A 295 -7.10 -12.01 -17.66
CA ILE A 295 -6.92 -13.46 -17.58
C ILE A 295 -7.40 -13.93 -16.21
N LEU A 296 -8.32 -14.91 -16.23
CA LEU A 296 -8.78 -15.59 -15.03
C LEU A 296 -7.72 -16.60 -14.57
N VAL A 297 -7.34 -16.54 -13.31
CA VAL A 297 -6.42 -17.48 -12.68
C VAL A 297 -7.01 -18.05 -11.39
N LYS A 298 -6.53 -19.22 -10.98
CA LYS A 298 -7.01 -19.88 -9.74
C LYS A 298 -6.49 -19.18 -8.49
N ASP A 299 -5.25 -18.67 -8.52
CA ASP A 299 -4.61 -17.97 -7.41
C ASP A 299 -3.51 -17.03 -7.93
N ILE A 300 -3.06 -16.13 -7.06
CA ILE A 300 -2.00 -15.15 -7.32
C ILE A 300 -0.83 -15.44 -6.39
N PRO A 301 0.42 -15.48 -6.91
CA PRO A 301 1.60 -15.77 -6.11
C PRO A 301 1.85 -14.68 -5.07
N ARG A 302 2.23 -15.12 -3.87
CA ARG A 302 2.50 -14.26 -2.72
C ARG A 302 3.79 -14.67 -2.01
N THR A 303 4.37 -13.70 -1.33
CA THR A 303 5.38 -13.97 -0.31
C THR A 303 4.73 -14.72 0.88
N LYS A 304 5.56 -15.31 1.74
CA LYS A 304 5.10 -15.91 3.02
C LYS A 304 4.27 -14.94 3.88
N ASN A 305 4.48 -13.63 3.72
CA ASN A 305 3.77 -12.57 4.44
C ASN A 305 2.49 -12.08 3.73
N GLY A 306 2.08 -12.77 2.65
CA GLY A 306 0.85 -12.46 1.90
C GLY A 306 0.95 -11.31 0.91
N LYS A 307 2.13 -10.70 0.68
CA LYS A 307 2.32 -9.66 -0.33
C LYS A 307 2.35 -10.26 -1.73
N ILE A 308 1.64 -9.64 -2.66
CA ILE A 308 1.65 -9.99 -4.09
C ILE A 308 3.05 -9.75 -4.67
N VAL A 309 3.51 -10.65 -5.55
CA VAL A 309 4.85 -10.64 -6.14
C VAL A 309 4.78 -10.28 -7.64
N GLU A 310 4.48 -9.03 -7.94
CA GLU A 310 4.33 -8.52 -9.32
C GLU A 310 5.56 -8.81 -10.19
N LEU A 311 6.75 -8.53 -9.67
CA LEU A 311 8.00 -8.73 -10.40
C LEU A 311 8.23 -10.20 -10.78
N ALA A 312 7.89 -11.15 -9.90
CA ALA A 312 8.02 -12.58 -10.22
C ALA A 312 7.08 -13.00 -11.35
N VAL A 313 5.83 -12.50 -11.34
CA VAL A 313 4.87 -12.76 -12.44
C VAL A 313 5.34 -12.12 -13.74
N LYS A 314 5.84 -10.89 -13.67
CA LYS A 314 6.40 -10.21 -14.84
C LYS A 314 7.54 -11.01 -15.47
N ASN A 315 8.52 -11.47 -14.67
CA ASN A 315 9.64 -12.25 -15.15
C ASN A 315 9.20 -13.57 -15.82
N ILE A 316 8.15 -14.22 -15.30
CA ILE A 316 7.63 -15.46 -15.88
C ILE A 316 6.96 -15.21 -17.24
N ILE A 317 6.26 -14.10 -17.42
CA ILE A 317 5.53 -13.82 -18.67
C ILE A 317 6.40 -13.17 -19.74
N ASP A 318 7.55 -12.63 -19.38
CA ASP A 318 8.52 -12.07 -20.32
C ASP A 318 9.50 -13.14 -20.84
N GLY A 319 9.66 -14.29 -20.16
CA GLY A 319 10.48 -15.46 -20.54
C GLY A 319 11.75 -15.53 -19.73
#